data_06825cd6f3cb6b85aefe4ef5da32a9c0
#
_entry.id   06825cd6f3cb6b85aefe4ef5da32a9c0
#
_cell.length_a   1.000
_cell.length_b   1.000
_cell.length_c   1.000
_cell.angle_alpha   90.00
_cell.angle_beta   90.00
_cell.angle_gamma   90.00
#
_symmetry.space_group_name_H-M   'P 1'
#
loop_
_entity.id
_entity.type
_entity.pdbx_description
1 polymer ?
#
loop_
_entity_poly.entity_id
_entity_poly.type
_entity_poly.pdbx_seq_one_letter_code
_entity_poly.pdbx_strand_id
1 'polypeptide(L)'
;MTAAGDVSARIKRHMKRLGVPAAVMRRVSVCTYEAEINLVIHSDGGQIDFEIAEDRITVRASDVGPGIPDIDKAMTEGWSTATNEVRNMGFGAGMGLPNMKRNADGFDIVSAVGTGTDITMTFDI
;
A
#
# COMPACT_ATOMS: atom_id res chain seq x y z
N MET A 1 -9.52 3.35 13.87
CA MET A 1 -8.54 3.46 12.76
C MET A 1 -7.38 4.40 13.11
N THR A 2 -6.88 4.28 14.31
CA THR A 2 -5.83 5.17 14.79
C THR A 2 -4.46 4.89 14.17
N ALA A 3 -4.28 3.69 13.60
CA ALA A 3 -2.98 3.28 13.08
C ALA A 3 -2.73 3.69 11.61
N ALA A 4 -3.74 4.09 10.88
CA ALA A 4 -3.57 4.47 9.48
C ALA A 4 -2.75 5.75 9.37
N GLY A 5 -1.64 5.70 8.64
CA GLY A 5 -0.72 6.82 8.48
C GLY A 5 0.52 6.76 9.37
N ASP A 6 0.51 5.97 10.44
CA ASP A 6 1.65 5.90 11.37
C ASP A 6 2.89 5.29 10.71
N VAL A 7 2.72 4.22 9.96
CA VAL A 7 3.83 3.54 9.28
C VAL A 7 4.39 4.43 8.18
N SER A 8 3.51 5.01 7.35
CA SER A 8 3.95 5.88 6.26
C SER A 8 4.68 7.12 6.79
N ALA A 9 4.23 7.67 7.91
CA ALA A 9 4.90 8.80 8.56
C ALA A 9 6.31 8.42 9.06
N ARG A 10 6.47 7.23 9.64
CA ARG A 10 7.78 6.74 10.08
C ARG A 10 8.72 6.49 8.91
N ILE A 11 8.22 5.90 7.84
CA ILE A 11 9.00 5.67 6.62
C ILE A 11 9.45 7.00 6.02
N LYS A 12 8.55 7.98 5.97
CA LYS A 12 8.86 9.31 5.45
C LYS A 12 9.98 9.96 6.26
N ARG A 13 9.93 9.91 7.58
CA ARG A 13 10.99 10.47 8.44
C ARG A 13 12.33 9.78 8.19
N HIS A 14 12.30 8.47 8.02
CA HIS A 14 13.51 7.68 7.75
C HIS A 14 14.13 8.07 6.39
N MET A 15 13.32 8.17 5.36
CA MET A 15 13.76 8.61 4.03
C MET A 15 14.36 10.02 4.06
N LYS A 16 13.72 10.93 4.79
CA LYS A 16 14.19 12.30 4.92
C LYS A 16 15.56 12.35 5.57
N ARG A 17 15.77 11.56 6.61
CA ARG A 17 17.07 11.46 7.31
C ARG A 17 18.17 10.94 6.39
N LEU A 18 17.84 10.05 5.48
CA LEU A 18 18.79 9.44 4.55
C LEU A 18 19.00 10.27 3.27
N GLY A 19 18.31 11.38 3.11
CA GLY A 19 18.47 12.27 1.96
C GLY A 19 17.81 11.76 0.68
N VAL A 20 16.77 10.96 0.78
CA VAL A 20 16.03 10.50 -0.41
C VAL A 20 15.42 11.70 -1.14
N PRO A 21 15.49 11.77 -2.48
CA PRO A 21 14.89 12.87 -3.24
C PRO A 21 13.40 13.05 -2.94
N ALA A 22 12.94 14.29 -2.88
CA ALA A 22 11.56 14.62 -2.52
C ALA A 22 10.52 13.95 -3.43
N ALA A 23 10.80 13.84 -4.72
CA ALA A 23 9.90 13.20 -5.66
C ALA A 23 9.73 11.71 -5.38
N VAL A 24 10.80 11.03 -5.02
CA VAL A 24 10.78 9.61 -4.64
C VAL A 24 10.05 9.44 -3.31
N MET A 25 10.37 10.28 -2.31
CA MET A 25 9.70 10.28 -1.01
C MET A 25 8.18 10.38 -1.14
N ARG A 26 7.72 11.26 -2.03
CA ARG A 26 6.28 11.46 -2.26
C ARG A 26 5.61 10.19 -2.78
N ARG A 27 6.23 9.56 -3.77
CA ARG A 27 5.69 8.31 -4.35
C ARG A 27 5.66 7.18 -3.34
N VAL A 28 6.73 7.01 -2.60
CA VAL A 28 6.79 5.98 -1.53
C VAL A 28 5.74 6.25 -0.46
N SER A 29 5.58 7.51 -0.05
CA SER A 29 4.61 7.88 0.98
C SER A 29 3.17 7.61 0.56
N VAL A 30 2.82 7.90 -0.69
CA VAL A 30 1.48 7.58 -1.22
C VAL A 30 1.24 6.07 -1.18
N CYS A 31 2.19 5.29 -1.67
CA CYS A 31 2.06 3.83 -1.73
C CYS A 31 1.96 3.20 -0.34
N THR A 32 2.78 3.64 0.61
CA THR A 32 2.76 3.09 1.96
C THR A 32 1.47 3.46 2.69
N TYR A 33 0.97 4.67 2.49
CA TYR A 33 -0.29 5.09 3.08
C TYR A 33 -1.47 4.28 2.55
N GLU A 34 -1.53 4.06 1.23
CA GLU A 34 -2.57 3.24 0.62
C GLU A 34 -2.49 1.79 1.09
N ALA A 35 -1.28 1.25 1.26
CA ALA A 35 -1.08 -0.10 1.78
C ALA A 35 -1.57 -0.21 3.23
N GLU A 36 -1.29 0.79 4.07
CA GLU A 36 -1.78 0.82 5.45
C GLU A 36 -3.32 0.83 5.51
N ILE A 37 -3.94 1.65 4.67
CA ILE A 37 -5.41 1.73 4.60
C ILE A 37 -5.98 0.37 4.21
N ASN A 38 -5.39 -0.30 3.23
CA ASN A 38 -5.83 -1.63 2.82
C ASN A 38 -5.72 -2.65 3.94
N LEU A 39 -4.63 -2.62 4.71
CA LEU A 39 -4.47 -3.51 5.86
C LEU A 39 -5.55 -3.27 6.91
N VAL A 40 -5.88 -2.01 7.18
CA VAL A 40 -6.89 -1.65 8.18
C VAL A 40 -8.29 -2.03 7.73
N ILE A 41 -8.63 -1.81 6.46
CA ILE A 41 -10.00 -1.97 5.96
C ILE A 41 -10.29 -3.40 5.51
N HIS A 42 -9.35 -4.04 4.82
CA HIS A 42 -9.58 -5.28 4.08
C HIS A 42 -8.90 -6.51 4.65
N SER A 43 -8.14 -6.39 5.74
CA SER A 43 -7.43 -7.54 6.29
C SER A 43 -7.72 -7.75 7.77
N ASP A 44 -7.36 -8.94 8.25
CA ASP A 44 -7.45 -9.32 9.67
C ASP A 44 -6.14 -9.02 10.40
N GLY A 45 -5.16 -8.50 9.73
CA GLY A 45 -3.85 -8.15 10.26
C GLY A 45 -2.78 -8.30 9.20
N GLY A 46 -1.61 -7.75 9.46
CA GLY A 46 -0.51 -7.84 8.52
C GLY A 46 0.66 -6.98 8.94
N GLN A 47 1.61 -6.83 8.04
CA GLN A 47 2.79 -6.02 8.28
C GLN A 47 3.23 -5.32 7.01
N ILE A 48 3.98 -4.23 7.20
CA ILE A 48 4.64 -3.51 6.12
C ILE A 48 6.13 -3.54 6.40
N ASP A 49 6.91 -4.08 5.47
CA ASP A 49 8.36 -4.10 5.52
C ASP A 49 8.90 -3.04 4.58
N PHE A 50 9.90 -2.31 5.04
CA PHE A 50 10.54 -1.25 4.29
C PHE A 50 12.04 -1.51 4.25
N GLU A 51 12.60 -1.52 3.04
CA GLU A 51 14.02 -1.70 2.83
C GLU A 51 14.54 -0.62 1.90
N ILE A 52 15.63 0.03 2.30
CA ILE A 52 16.28 1.04 1.48
C ILE A 52 17.68 0.57 1.10
N ALA A 53 17.96 0.56 -0.19
CA ALA A 53 19.27 0.28 -0.75
C ALA A 53 19.79 1.54 -1.44
N GLU A 54 21.02 1.50 -1.92
CA GLU A 54 21.67 2.66 -2.52
C GLU A 54 20.89 3.22 -3.73
N ASP A 55 20.30 2.35 -4.54
CA ASP A 55 19.65 2.70 -5.79
C ASP A 55 18.15 2.38 -5.82
N ARG A 56 17.60 1.80 -4.75
CA ARG A 56 16.22 1.30 -4.75
C ARG A 56 15.63 1.24 -3.35
N ILE A 57 14.34 1.53 -3.29
CA ILE A 57 13.53 1.31 -2.09
C ILE A 57 12.54 0.19 -2.39
N THR A 58 12.38 -0.74 -1.47
CA THR A 58 11.40 -1.82 -1.57
C THR A 58 10.43 -1.73 -0.39
N VAL A 59 9.14 -1.75 -0.69
CA VAL A 59 8.07 -1.80 0.30
C VAL A 59 7.26 -3.07 0.05
N ARG A 60 7.09 -3.88 1.08
CA ARG A 60 6.27 -5.08 1.01
C ARG A 60 5.17 -5.01 2.04
N ALA A 61 3.93 -5.12 1.60
CA ALA A 61 2.76 -5.19 2.46
C ALA A 61 2.20 -6.61 2.40
N SER A 62 2.21 -7.30 3.54
CA SER A 62 1.72 -8.68 3.64
C SER A 62 0.56 -8.72 4.61
N ASP A 63 -0.54 -9.34 4.24
CA ASP A 63 -1.69 -9.46 5.13
C ASP A 63 -2.19 -10.89 5.27
N VAL A 64 -2.96 -11.10 6.35
CA VAL A 64 -3.79 -12.27 6.56
C VAL A 64 -5.23 -11.81 6.42
N GLY A 65 -5.99 -12.40 5.52
CA GLY A 65 -7.35 -11.95 5.28
C GLY A 65 -8.03 -12.75 4.18
N PRO A 66 -9.16 -12.24 3.66
CA PRO A 66 -9.94 -12.98 2.67
C PRO A 66 -9.27 -13.12 1.31
N GLY A 67 -8.22 -12.36 1.05
CA GLY A 67 -7.59 -12.31 -0.26
C GLY A 67 -8.41 -11.53 -1.28
N ILE A 68 -7.92 -11.50 -2.51
CA ILE A 68 -8.57 -10.80 -3.61
C ILE A 68 -9.00 -11.84 -4.66
N PRO A 69 -10.31 -12.08 -4.84
CA PRO A 69 -10.77 -13.11 -5.78
C PRO A 69 -10.49 -12.76 -7.24
N ASP A 70 -10.46 -11.48 -7.58
CA ASP A 70 -10.23 -11.02 -8.95
C ASP A 70 -9.30 -9.81 -8.91
N ILE A 71 -8.01 -10.06 -9.12
CA ILE A 71 -6.98 -9.01 -9.06
C ILE A 71 -7.18 -7.98 -10.18
N ASP A 72 -7.53 -8.41 -11.38
CA ASP A 72 -7.75 -7.50 -12.50
C ASP A 72 -8.87 -6.51 -12.19
N LYS A 73 -9.95 -7.00 -11.60
CA LYS A 73 -11.08 -6.16 -11.18
C LYS A 73 -10.66 -5.22 -10.05
N ALA A 74 -9.88 -5.71 -9.09
CA ALA A 74 -9.38 -4.91 -7.99
C ALA A 74 -8.45 -3.79 -8.46
N MET A 75 -7.76 -3.97 -9.58
CA MET A 75 -6.91 -2.94 -10.18
C MET A 75 -7.71 -1.90 -10.97
N THR A 76 -9.01 -2.12 -11.16
CA THR A 76 -9.88 -1.16 -11.82
C THR A 76 -10.26 -0.06 -10.84
N GLU A 77 -10.10 1.20 -11.26
CA GLU A 77 -10.45 2.35 -10.42
C GLU A 77 -11.92 2.33 -10.04
N GLY A 78 -12.21 2.63 -8.77
CA GLY A 78 -13.57 2.66 -8.24
C GLY A 78 -14.07 1.35 -7.66
N TRP A 79 -13.37 0.21 -7.88
CA TRP A 79 -13.76 -1.06 -7.27
C TRP A 79 -13.27 -1.11 -5.81
N SER A 80 -14.15 -1.56 -4.90
CA SER A 80 -13.77 -1.75 -3.50
C SER A 80 -14.79 -2.64 -2.80
N THR A 81 -14.31 -3.38 -1.79
CA THR A 81 -15.16 -4.14 -0.86
C THR A 81 -15.52 -3.32 0.39
N ALA A 82 -15.05 -2.09 0.49
CA ALA A 82 -15.34 -1.22 1.62
C ALA A 82 -16.83 -0.91 1.71
N THR A 83 -17.33 -0.77 2.95
CA THR A 83 -18.72 -0.36 3.18
C THR A 83 -18.94 1.09 2.76
N ASN A 84 -20.20 1.46 2.53
CA ASN A 84 -20.54 2.85 2.19
C ASN A 84 -20.10 3.83 3.28
N GLU A 85 -20.20 3.42 4.53
CA GLU A 85 -19.77 4.25 5.66
C GLU A 85 -18.27 4.55 5.59
N VAL A 86 -17.46 3.53 5.33
CA VAL A 86 -16.01 3.69 5.20
C VAL A 86 -15.67 4.56 3.99
N ARG A 87 -16.36 4.38 2.87
CA ARG A 87 -16.17 5.20 1.67
C ARG A 87 -16.50 6.66 1.92
N ASN A 88 -17.56 6.93 2.70
CA ASN A 88 -17.95 8.31 3.05
C ASN A 88 -16.89 8.99 3.90
N MET A 89 -16.07 8.24 4.61
CA MET A 89 -14.93 8.77 5.35
C MET A 89 -13.68 8.99 4.47
N GLY A 90 -13.78 8.71 3.18
CA GLY A 90 -12.68 8.88 2.24
C GLY A 90 -11.78 7.67 2.09
N PHE A 91 -12.11 6.55 2.74
CA PHE A 91 -11.33 5.33 2.66
C PHE A 91 -11.99 4.32 1.73
N GLY A 92 -11.18 3.47 1.11
CA GLY A 92 -11.68 2.35 0.31
C GLY A 92 -12.47 2.78 -0.90
N ALA A 93 -12.10 3.89 -1.52
CA ALA A 93 -12.76 4.41 -2.71
C ALA A 93 -12.43 3.61 -3.99
N GLY A 94 -11.70 2.50 -3.88
CA GLY A 94 -11.32 1.68 -5.01
C GLY A 94 -10.12 2.21 -5.79
N MET A 95 -9.37 3.14 -5.22
CA MET A 95 -8.22 3.78 -5.86
C MET A 95 -6.87 3.32 -5.31
N GLY A 96 -6.86 2.58 -4.18
CA GLY A 96 -5.63 2.21 -3.49
C GLY A 96 -4.66 1.41 -4.35
N LEU A 97 -5.09 0.29 -4.90
CA LEU A 97 -4.26 -0.55 -5.75
C LEU A 97 -3.82 0.16 -7.04
N PRO A 98 -4.73 0.82 -7.79
CA PRO A 98 -4.31 1.62 -8.94
C PRO A 98 -3.31 2.72 -8.59
N ASN A 99 -3.48 3.39 -7.45
CA ASN A 99 -2.55 4.43 -7.00
C ASN A 99 -1.17 3.85 -6.70
N MET A 100 -1.10 2.70 -6.04
CA MET A 100 0.17 2.03 -5.75
C MET A 100 0.90 1.67 -7.05
N LYS A 101 0.18 1.07 -8.01
CA LYS A 101 0.77 0.70 -9.29
C LYS A 101 1.26 1.92 -10.06
N ARG A 102 0.50 3.00 -10.04
CA ARG A 102 0.83 4.23 -10.76
C ARG A 102 2.07 4.92 -10.20
N ASN A 103 2.28 4.85 -8.90
CA ASN A 103 3.37 5.55 -8.21
C ASN A 103 4.64 4.72 -8.02
N ALA A 104 4.57 3.41 -8.12
CA ALA A 104 5.74 2.53 -7.99
C ALA A 104 6.38 2.29 -9.35
N ASP A 105 7.71 2.14 -9.37
CA ASP A 105 8.43 1.76 -10.58
C ASP A 105 8.23 0.28 -10.88
N GLY A 106 8.19 -0.56 -9.81
CA GLY A 106 7.82 -1.97 -9.91
C GLY A 106 6.66 -2.27 -8.98
N PHE A 107 5.72 -3.06 -9.44
CA PHE A 107 4.55 -3.44 -8.65
C PHE A 107 4.22 -4.91 -8.90
N ASP A 108 4.11 -5.69 -7.82
CA ASP A 108 3.72 -7.08 -7.88
C ASP A 108 2.69 -7.37 -6.79
N ILE A 109 1.67 -8.13 -7.13
CA ILE A 109 0.62 -8.51 -6.20
C ILE A 109 0.32 -10.00 -6.35
N VAL A 110 0.33 -10.70 -5.22
CA VAL A 110 -0.02 -12.11 -5.12
C VAL A 110 -1.08 -12.25 -4.05
N SER A 111 -2.18 -12.91 -4.37
CA SER A 111 -3.27 -13.08 -3.43
C SER A 111 -3.84 -14.49 -3.53
N ALA A 112 -4.21 -15.04 -2.37
CA ALA A 112 -4.89 -16.34 -2.27
C ALA A 112 -6.16 -16.16 -1.45
N VAL A 113 -7.29 -16.50 -2.03
CA VAL A 113 -8.59 -16.42 -1.37
C VAL A 113 -8.57 -17.25 -0.09
N GLY A 114 -9.00 -16.67 1.01
CA GLY A 114 -9.01 -17.30 2.31
C GLY A 114 -7.67 -17.30 3.06
N THR A 115 -6.61 -16.77 2.46
CA THR A 115 -5.28 -16.73 3.04
C THR A 115 -4.79 -15.30 3.25
N GLY A 116 -4.75 -14.49 2.21
CA GLY A 116 -4.29 -13.12 2.29
C GLY A 116 -3.67 -12.61 1.01
N THR A 117 -3.02 -11.45 1.10
CA THR A 117 -2.44 -10.74 -0.04
C THR A 117 -1.04 -10.25 0.29
N ASP A 118 -0.11 -10.39 -0.66
CA ASP A 118 1.24 -9.82 -0.61
C ASP A 118 1.40 -8.83 -1.76
N ILE A 119 1.80 -7.61 -1.42
CA ILE A 119 2.08 -6.56 -2.41
C ILE A 119 3.54 -6.15 -2.25
N THR A 120 4.28 -6.16 -3.34
CA THR A 120 5.68 -5.70 -3.36
C THR A 120 5.78 -4.53 -4.32
N MET A 121 6.31 -3.43 -3.82
CA MET A 121 6.49 -2.19 -4.58
C MET A 121 7.97 -1.79 -4.54
N THR A 122 8.50 -1.42 -5.69
CA THR A 122 9.87 -0.94 -5.77
C THR A 122 9.91 0.47 -6.38
N PHE A 123 10.87 1.25 -5.94
CA PHE A 123 11.04 2.64 -6.33
C PHE A 123 12.52 2.88 -6.62
N ASP A 124 12.84 3.31 -7.82
CA ASP A 124 14.20 3.65 -8.18
C ASP A 124 14.57 5.03 -7.61
N ILE A 125 15.78 5.11 -7.07
CA ILE A 125 16.28 6.36 -6.51
C ILE A 125 17.19 7.06 -7.50
#